data_3cb60b97dc4076b2667ebd73fc4c1104
#
_entry.id   3cb60b97dc4076b2667ebd73fc4c1104
#
_cell.length_a   1.000
_cell.length_b   1.000
_cell.length_c   1.000
_cell.angle_alpha   90.00
_cell.angle_beta   90.00
_cell.angle_gamma   90.00
#
_symmetry.space_group_name_H-M   'P 1'
#
loop_
_entity.id
_entity.type
_entity.pdbx_description
1 polymer ?
#
loop_
_entity_poly.entity_id
_entity_poly.type
_entity_poly.pdbx_seq_one_letter_code
_entity_poly.pdbx_strand_id
1 'polypeptide(L)' 'LFNGQTYVITGKLKNFSRQDLEERIINNGGNISSSVSKKTYALIVGSDPGSKLDKAKKLEVKIMTEEKFINLK' A
#
# COMPACT_ATOMS: atom_id res chain seq x y z
N LEU A 1 -14.80 3.00 0.16
CA LEU A 1 -14.16 1.82 0.73
C LEU A 1 -12.86 2.15 1.46
N PHE A 2 -12.02 2.98 0.84
CA PHE A 2 -10.75 3.40 1.45
C PHE A 2 -10.80 4.85 1.93
N ASN A 3 -11.96 5.31 2.26
CA ASN A 3 -12.24 6.72 2.53
C ASN A 3 -11.29 7.33 3.57
N GLY A 4 -10.49 8.31 3.12
CA GLY A 4 -9.55 8.99 4.00
C GLY A 4 -8.32 8.20 4.40
N GLN A 5 -8.17 6.96 3.93
CA GLN A 5 -7.03 6.12 4.29
C GLN A 5 -5.86 6.34 3.32
N THR A 6 -4.66 6.37 3.86
CA THR A 6 -3.45 6.56 3.06
C THR A 6 -2.71 5.24 2.89
N TYR A 7 -2.33 4.93 1.67
CA TYR A 7 -1.60 3.72 1.34
C TYR A 7 -0.25 4.04 0.74
N VAL A 8 0.70 3.16 0.99
CA VAL A 8 2.02 3.23 0.35
C VAL A 8 2.23 1.90 -0.38
N ILE A 9 2.74 1.98 -1.61
CA ILE A 9 3.01 0.80 -2.42
C ILE A 9 4.52 0.69 -2.60
N THR A 10 5.08 -0.49 -2.35
CA THR A 10 6.50 -0.72 -2.50
C THR A 10 6.77 -2.08 -3.13
N GLY A 11 7.91 -2.21 -3.81
CA GLY A 11 8.28 -3.44 -4.49
C GLY A 11 7.64 -3.54 -5.86
N LYS A 12 7.84 -4.69 -6.50
CA LYS A 12 7.28 -4.95 -7.82
C LYS A 12 6.00 -5.76 -7.69
N LEU A 13 4.95 -5.28 -8.30
CA LEU A 13 3.67 -5.96 -8.29
C LEU A 13 3.57 -6.94 -9.44
N LYS A 14 2.92 -8.07 -9.21
CA LYS A 14 2.78 -9.12 -10.22
C LYS A 14 1.52 -8.96 -11.05
N ASN A 15 0.40 -8.66 -10.40
CA ASN A 15 -0.90 -8.64 -11.06
C ASN A 15 -1.31 -7.27 -11.55
N PHE A 16 -0.76 -6.23 -10.96
CA PHE A 16 -1.08 -4.85 -11.31
C PHE A 16 0.19 -4.06 -11.46
N SER A 17 0.15 -3.04 -12.31
CA SER A 17 1.19 -2.03 -12.26
C SER A 17 0.93 -1.16 -11.03
N ARG A 18 1.97 -0.47 -10.58
CA ARG A 18 1.83 0.45 -9.46
C ARG A 18 0.75 1.49 -9.73
N GLN A 19 0.71 1.99 -10.95
CA GLN A 19 -0.26 2.99 -11.35
C GLN A 19 -1.69 2.45 -11.25
N ASP A 20 -1.91 1.20 -11.65
CA ASP A 20 -3.22 0.59 -11.57
C ASP A 20 -3.72 0.50 -10.14
N LEU A 21 -2.84 0.11 -9.20
CA LEU A 21 -3.21 0.06 -7.80
C LEU A 21 -3.48 1.43 -7.23
N GLU A 22 -2.67 2.42 -7.61
CA GLU A 22 -2.88 3.79 -7.16
C GLU A 22 -4.25 4.30 -7.59
N GLU A 23 -4.60 4.09 -8.85
CA GLU A 23 -5.90 4.51 -9.35
C GLU A 23 -7.04 3.83 -8.61
N ARG A 24 -6.88 2.54 -8.35
CA ARG A 24 -7.91 1.79 -7.64
C ARG A 24 -8.15 2.34 -6.24
N ILE A 25 -7.08 2.67 -5.53
CA ILE A 25 -7.20 3.25 -4.19
C ILE A 25 -7.86 4.62 -4.25
N ILE A 26 -7.40 5.46 -5.18
CA ILE A 26 -7.93 6.81 -5.31
C ILE A 26 -9.41 6.78 -5.69
N ASN A 27 -9.80 5.90 -6.61
CA ASN A 27 -11.18 5.79 -7.05
C ASN A 27 -12.10 5.32 -5.95
N ASN A 28 -11.57 4.69 -4.92
CA ASN A 28 -12.35 4.24 -3.77
C ASN A 28 -12.22 5.17 -2.56
N GLY A 29 -11.71 6.38 -2.78
CA GLY A 29 -11.66 7.39 -1.74
C GLY A 29 -10.38 7.40 -0.90
N GLY A 30 -9.40 6.59 -1.26
CA GLY A 30 -8.14 6.54 -0.54
C GLY A 30 -7.13 7.54 -1.05
N ASN A 31 -5.98 7.59 -0.40
CA ASN A 31 -4.88 8.46 -0.76
C ASN A 31 -3.62 7.62 -0.95
N ILE A 32 -2.71 8.10 -1.78
CA ILE A 32 -1.42 7.46 -2.02
C ILE A 32 -0.31 8.36 -1.51
N SER A 33 0.66 7.78 -0.84
CA SER A 33 1.85 8.49 -0.40
C SER A 33 3.09 7.73 -0.87
N SER A 34 4.18 8.46 -1.04
CA SER A 34 5.47 7.86 -1.41
C SER A 34 6.30 7.48 -0.19
N SER A 35 5.87 7.86 1.00
CA SER A 35 6.62 7.61 2.22
C SER A 35 5.75 6.97 3.28
N VAL A 36 6.32 6.01 4.01
CA VAL A 36 5.64 5.41 5.15
C VAL A 36 5.74 6.33 6.34
N SER A 37 4.62 6.53 7.05
CA SER A 37 4.59 7.34 8.25
C SER A 37 3.55 6.77 9.21
N LYS A 38 3.45 7.38 10.38
CA LYS A 38 2.44 6.95 11.35
C LYS A 38 1.02 7.14 10.84
N LYS A 39 0.84 8.01 9.88
CA LYS A 39 -0.47 8.27 9.30
C LYS A 39 -0.82 7.30 8.15
N THR A 40 0.14 6.49 7.74
CA THR A 40 -0.10 5.50 6.69
C THR A 40 -1.01 4.41 7.24
N TYR A 41 -2.11 4.16 6.54
CA TYR A 41 -3.04 3.12 6.96
C TYR A 41 -2.46 1.73 6.72
N ALA A 42 -1.86 1.52 5.56
CA ALA A 42 -1.29 0.22 5.22
C ALA A 42 -0.21 0.37 4.17
N LEU A 43 0.73 -0.58 4.18
CA LEU A 43 1.76 -0.69 3.16
C LEU A 43 1.46 -1.91 2.31
N ILE A 44 1.36 -1.71 1.01
CA ILE A 44 1.15 -2.80 0.07
C ILE A 44 2.51 -3.21 -0.48
N VAL A 45 2.89 -4.46 -0.25
CA VAL A 45 4.21 -4.95 -0.63
C VAL A 45 4.13 -5.89 -1.83
N GLY A 46 5.05 -5.70 -2.77
CA GLY A 46 5.27 -6.63 -3.86
C GLY A 46 6.57 -7.37 -3.65
N SER A 47 7.23 -7.76 -4.73
CA SER A 47 8.54 -8.41 -4.67
C SER A 47 9.62 -7.39 -4.32
N ASP A 48 10.56 -7.78 -3.48
CA ASP A 48 11.70 -6.94 -3.09
C ASP A 48 11.28 -5.56 -2.57
N PRO A 49 10.51 -5.51 -1.48
CA PRO A 49 9.96 -4.24 -1.00
C PRO A 49 10.99 -3.26 -0.41
N GLY A 50 12.18 -3.74 -0.05
CA GLY A 50 13.24 -2.85 0.42
C GLY A 50 13.00 -2.28 1.80
N SER A 51 13.60 -1.11 2.05
CA SER A 51 13.62 -0.52 3.38
C SER A 51 12.26 0.02 3.84
N LYS A 52 11.33 0.24 2.95
CA LYS A 52 10.01 0.72 3.34
C LYS A 52 9.26 -0.30 4.19
N LEU A 53 9.48 -1.58 3.93
CA LEU A 53 8.89 -2.63 4.74
C LEU A 53 9.39 -2.56 6.19
N ASP A 54 10.69 -2.38 6.36
CA ASP A 54 11.27 -2.25 7.70
C ASP A 54 10.72 -1.03 8.44
N LYS A 55 10.58 0.08 7.73
CA LYS A 55 10.03 1.28 8.31
C LYS A 55 8.60 1.10 8.75
N ALA A 56 7.81 0.40 7.94
CA ALA A 56 6.42 0.12 8.29
C ALA A 56 6.33 -0.75 9.54
N LYS A 57 7.22 -1.72 9.67
CA LYS A 57 7.26 -2.56 10.87
C LYS A 57 7.58 -1.75 12.11
N LYS A 58 8.52 -0.82 11.99
CA LYS A 58 8.90 0.05 13.13
C LYS A 58 7.76 0.96 13.55
N LEU A 59 6.98 1.42 12.59
CA LEU A 59 5.87 2.32 12.86
C LEU A 59 4.56 1.59 13.14
N GLU A 60 4.61 0.26 13.13
CA GLU A 60 3.45 -0.58 13.36
C GLU A 60 2.34 -0.34 12.34
N VAL A 61 2.74 -0.01 11.13
CA VAL A 61 1.81 0.16 10.02
C VAL A 61 1.38 -1.22 9.51
N LYS A 62 0.12 -1.36 9.17
CA LYS A 62 -0.40 -2.61 8.64
C LYS A 62 0.29 -2.95 7.32
N ILE A 63 0.68 -4.20 7.16
CA ILE A 63 1.37 -4.65 5.95
C ILE A 63 0.46 -5.61 5.20
N MET A 64 0.26 -5.36 3.92
CA MET A 64 -0.56 -6.20 3.06
C MET A 64 0.21 -6.62 1.83
N THR A 65 0.00 -7.87 1.40
CA THR A 65 0.51 -8.29 0.10
C THR A 65 -0.45 -7.80 -0.97
N GLU A 66 0.01 -7.86 -2.22
CA GLU A 66 -0.84 -7.50 -3.36
C GLU A 66 -2.10 -8.35 -3.40
N GLU A 67 -1.96 -9.66 -3.18
CA GLU A 67 -3.09 -10.57 -3.18
C GLU A 67 -4.10 -10.23 -2.09
N LYS A 68 -3.61 -9.90 -0.92
CA LYS A 68 -4.48 -9.55 0.20
C LYS A 68 -5.25 -8.27 -0.09
N PHE A 69 -4.59 -7.31 -0.73
CA PHE A 69 -5.26 -6.07 -1.12
C PHE A 69 -6.38 -6.33 -2.14
N ILE A 70 -6.10 -7.18 -3.13
CA ILE A 70 -7.08 -7.51 -4.16
C ILE A 70 -8.33 -8.14 -3.55
N ASN A 71 -8.14 -8.94 -2.52
CA ASN A 71 -9.25 -9.65 -1.87
C ASN A 71 -10.04 -8.80 -0.87
N LEU A 72 -9.65 -7.55 -0.68
CA LEU A 72 -10.33 -6.67 0.26
C LEU A 72 -11.72 -6.23 -0.17
N LYS A 73 -12.04 -6.35 -1.39
CA LYS A 73 -13.30 -5.85 -1.92
C LYS A 73 -14.50 -6.36 -1.21
#